data_1c5d1178f37d073e5da86409cda1b8a9
#
_entry.id   1c5d1178f37d073e5da86409cda1b8a9
#
_cell.length_a   1.000
_cell.length_b   1.000
_cell.length_c   1.000
_cell.angle_alpha   90.00
_cell.angle_beta   90.00
_cell.angle_gamma   90.00
#
_symmetry.space_group_name_H-M   'P 1'
#
loop_
_entity.id
_entity.type
_entity.pdbx_description
1 polymer ?
#
loop_
_entity_poly.entity_id
_entity_poly.type
_entity_poly.pdbx_seq_one_letter_code
_entity_poly.pdbx_strand_id
1 'polypeptide(L)'
;MSGFIRIRDILLLVVTIMVMPQTGRDAAGAKLIRDTEVENTIRAYAAPLFEAAGLRGADVRIFLIADDALNAFVAGGLNLFLHTGLLLKVKNVGELTGVLAHETGHLAGGHLSRISGRLKAGSTAALVATILGVLTAAATGSGEAGAAIITAGQGLALGSVLAFSRAQESAADQAAMKLLDLTGQSAQGMADFFKTIEDQELLPASRQDVYVRTHPITRYRVQDVESHLERSPYTKTPANPKFEKMFRRMRAKLRAFLHPPARTLKTYAATDESIIARYARAIAYYRLNDLDRALPLMDGLIREEPGNAYFFELKGQALLEAGRIEKALPPYRKAVKLDPDSALIRVDLARTLLAMGDRILVKEAIGHLLFATRESPEISSGWHQLGIAYGRDGQFGMSALALAEMSLVRGRLKDALYQVGRAQRKLARGTAGWLRTEDIKRLAKDRLKKRRQRR
;
A
#
# COMPACT_ATOMS: atom_id res chain seq x y z
N MET A 1 -54.18 17.54 -2.19
CA MET A 1 -53.39 17.24 -3.40
C MET A 1 -52.02 16.81 -2.95
N SER A 2 -51.80 15.53 -2.93
CA SER A 2 -50.58 14.84 -2.40
C SER A 2 -49.59 14.63 -3.54
N GLY A 3 -48.44 15.28 -3.44
CA GLY A 3 -47.31 15.07 -4.37
C GLY A 3 -46.40 13.98 -3.88
N PHE A 4 -46.52 12.79 -4.45
CA PHE A 4 -45.53 11.71 -4.30
C PHE A 4 -44.26 12.08 -5.05
N ILE A 5 -43.16 12.39 -4.34
CA ILE A 5 -41.80 12.50 -4.89
C ILE A 5 -41.31 11.08 -5.16
N ARG A 6 -41.10 10.73 -6.41
CA ARG A 6 -40.62 9.42 -6.87
C ARG A 6 -39.16 9.21 -6.46
N ILE A 7 -38.89 8.07 -5.83
CA ILE A 7 -37.60 7.59 -5.36
C ILE A 7 -36.49 7.58 -6.49
N ARG A 8 -36.88 7.79 -7.72
CA ARG A 8 -35.98 7.79 -8.89
C ARG A 8 -35.07 9.02 -8.99
N ASP A 9 -35.35 10.11 -8.30
CA ASP A 9 -34.64 11.39 -8.43
C ASP A 9 -33.53 11.57 -7.38
N ILE A 10 -33.42 10.65 -6.42
CA ILE A 10 -32.38 10.68 -5.36
C ILE A 10 -31.10 9.92 -5.79
N LEU A 11 -31.18 9.09 -6.84
CA LEU A 11 -30.03 8.28 -7.28
C LEU A 11 -29.09 9.02 -8.26
N LEU A 12 -29.45 10.21 -8.71
CA LEU A 12 -28.68 10.97 -9.72
C LEU A 12 -27.74 12.04 -9.14
N LEU A 13 -27.71 12.20 -7.79
CA LEU A 13 -26.92 13.29 -7.18
C LEU A 13 -25.60 12.84 -6.52
N VAL A 14 -25.16 11.59 -6.68
CA VAL A 14 -23.92 11.07 -6.05
C VAL A 14 -22.81 10.78 -7.07
N VAL A 15 -23.06 10.88 -8.36
CA VAL A 15 -22.09 10.51 -9.41
C VAL A 15 -21.36 11.73 -10.07
N THR A 16 -21.71 12.96 -9.71
CA THR A 16 -21.13 14.15 -10.37
C THR A 16 -20.16 14.92 -9.46
N ILE A 17 -19.23 14.24 -8.82
CA ILE A 17 -18.05 14.91 -8.25
C ILE A 17 -16.83 14.08 -8.61
N MET A 18 -16.21 14.35 -9.72
CA MET A 18 -14.77 14.37 -9.92
C MET A 18 -14.35 14.36 -11.38
N VAL A 19 -14.58 15.43 -12.09
CA VAL A 19 -13.69 15.86 -13.18
C VAL A 19 -13.70 17.38 -13.19
N MET A 20 -12.84 18.00 -12.39
CA MET A 20 -12.34 19.34 -12.69
C MET A 20 -10.88 19.21 -13.08
N PRO A 21 -10.44 19.83 -14.18
CA PRO A 21 -9.02 19.92 -14.50
C PRO A 21 -8.38 20.90 -13.51
N GLN A 22 -7.63 20.39 -12.55
CA GLN A 22 -6.81 21.22 -11.67
C GLN A 22 -5.52 21.58 -12.43
N THR A 23 -5.50 22.76 -13.00
CA THR A 23 -4.28 23.47 -13.36
C THR A 23 -3.75 24.14 -12.10
N GLY A 24 -3.00 23.40 -11.31
CA GLY A 24 -2.27 23.83 -10.14
C GLY A 24 -1.34 22.69 -9.77
N ARG A 25 -0.04 22.93 -9.77
CA ARG A 25 0.93 22.03 -9.15
C ARG A 25 0.74 22.11 -7.62
N ASP A 26 -0.33 21.51 -7.14
CA ASP A 26 -0.50 21.29 -5.72
C ASP A 26 0.50 20.23 -5.30
N ALA A 27 1.24 20.50 -4.23
CA ALA A 27 2.05 19.53 -3.54
C ALA A 27 1.11 18.45 -2.98
N ALA A 28 0.76 17.48 -3.83
CA ALA A 28 -0.08 16.36 -3.45
C ALA A 28 0.69 15.54 -2.42
N GLY A 29 0.19 15.49 -1.20
CA GLY A 29 0.73 14.61 -0.17
C GLY A 29 0.81 13.18 -0.71
N ALA A 30 1.87 12.45 -0.33
CA ALA A 30 2.13 11.09 -0.78
C ALA A 30 0.87 10.21 -0.62
N LYS A 31 0.32 9.74 -1.73
CA LYS A 31 -0.92 8.95 -1.75
C LYS A 31 -0.57 7.49 -1.53
N LEU A 32 -1.00 6.92 -0.40
CA LEU A 32 -0.94 5.47 -0.21
C LEU A 32 -1.89 4.79 -1.19
N ILE A 33 -1.40 3.74 -1.82
CA ILE A 33 -2.20 2.82 -2.60
C ILE A 33 -2.15 1.44 -1.96
N ARG A 34 -3.19 0.65 -2.19
CA ARG A 34 -3.28 -0.73 -1.75
C ARG A 34 -3.61 -1.60 -2.95
N ASP A 35 -2.90 -2.69 -3.08
CA ASP A 35 -3.10 -3.66 -4.16
C ASP A 35 -2.61 -5.03 -3.72
N THR A 36 -3.52 -6.01 -3.69
CA THR A 36 -3.21 -7.36 -3.21
C THR A 36 -2.08 -8.01 -4.00
N GLU A 37 -2.11 -7.91 -5.33
CA GLU A 37 -1.08 -8.55 -6.17
C GLU A 37 0.30 -7.94 -5.96
N VAL A 38 0.37 -6.61 -5.91
CA VAL A 38 1.64 -5.89 -5.72
C VAL A 38 2.20 -6.19 -4.34
N GLU A 39 1.37 -6.08 -3.29
CA GLU A 39 1.77 -6.33 -1.91
C GLU A 39 2.22 -7.78 -1.70
N ASN A 40 1.47 -8.75 -2.23
CA ASN A 40 1.83 -10.18 -2.15
C ASN A 40 3.09 -10.50 -2.97
N THR A 41 3.30 -9.84 -4.10
CA THR A 41 4.53 -9.99 -4.90
C THR A 41 5.75 -9.51 -4.11
N ILE A 42 5.69 -8.32 -3.53
CA ILE A 42 6.78 -7.78 -2.71
C ILE A 42 7.01 -8.66 -1.48
N ARG A 43 5.94 -9.10 -0.83
CA ARG A 43 6.02 -10.01 0.33
C ARG A 43 6.69 -11.33 -0.02
N ALA A 44 6.38 -11.90 -1.19
CA ALA A 44 7.00 -13.15 -1.65
C ALA A 44 8.52 -13.02 -1.82
N TYR A 45 9.01 -11.84 -2.25
CA TYR A 45 10.44 -11.59 -2.37
C TYR A 45 11.11 -11.32 -1.03
N ALA A 46 10.42 -10.60 -0.15
CA ALA A 46 10.96 -10.16 1.13
C ALA A 46 10.85 -11.23 2.24
N ALA A 47 9.89 -12.14 2.18
CA ALA A 47 9.65 -13.12 3.24
C ALA A 47 10.88 -13.97 3.58
N PRO A 48 11.61 -14.57 2.62
CA PRO A 48 12.84 -15.30 2.95
C PRO A 48 13.88 -14.43 3.65
N LEU A 49 14.01 -13.15 3.24
CA LEU A 49 14.95 -12.20 3.83
C LEU A 49 14.54 -11.84 5.26
N PHE A 50 13.24 -11.64 5.52
CA PHE A 50 12.72 -11.38 6.86
C PHE A 50 13.00 -12.55 7.80
N GLU A 51 12.71 -13.78 7.35
CA GLU A 51 12.95 -15.00 8.12
C GLU A 51 14.44 -15.18 8.45
N ALA A 52 15.31 -15.01 7.46
CA ALA A 52 16.76 -15.07 7.64
C ALA A 52 17.28 -13.97 8.59
N ALA A 53 16.59 -12.83 8.66
CA ALA A 53 16.89 -11.73 9.60
C ALA A 53 16.29 -11.94 11.00
N GLY A 54 15.60 -13.07 11.27
CA GLY A 54 14.89 -13.35 12.53
C GLY A 54 13.64 -12.52 12.73
N LEU A 55 13.08 -11.93 11.66
CA LEU A 55 11.84 -11.17 11.68
C LEU A 55 10.67 -12.07 11.26
N ARG A 56 9.56 -12.02 12.00
CA ARG A 56 8.35 -12.69 11.52
C ARG A 56 7.76 -11.87 10.38
N GLY A 57 7.66 -12.46 9.19
CA GLY A 57 7.17 -11.79 7.99
C GLY A 57 5.77 -11.15 8.16
N ALA A 58 4.93 -11.75 9.02
CA ALA A 58 3.61 -11.20 9.35
C ALA A 58 3.66 -9.88 10.15
N ASP A 59 4.74 -9.63 10.89
CA ASP A 59 4.90 -8.41 11.67
C ASP A 59 5.38 -7.23 10.80
N VAL A 60 5.99 -7.52 9.64
CA VAL A 60 6.46 -6.48 8.71
C VAL A 60 5.31 -6.05 7.79
N ARG A 61 4.90 -4.80 7.93
CA ARG A 61 3.86 -4.20 7.09
C ARG A 61 4.47 -3.53 5.87
N ILE A 62 3.91 -3.80 4.71
CA ILE A 62 4.33 -3.24 3.43
C ILE A 62 3.34 -2.15 3.02
N PHE A 63 3.86 -0.98 2.67
CA PHE A 63 3.08 0.16 2.22
C PHE A 63 3.57 0.63 0.86
N LEU A 64 2.63 0.86 -0.05
CA LEU A 64 2.90 1.39 -1.38
C LEU A 64 2.56 2.89 -1.41
N ILE A 65 3.49 3.68 -1.93
CA ILE A 65 3.32 5.12 -2.11
C ILE A 65 3.25 5.40 -3.61
N ALA A 66 2.13 5.99 -4.06
CA ALA A 66 1.98 6.44 -5.44
C ALA A 66 2.82 7.71 -5.66
N ASP A 67 4.08 7.51 -5.99
CA ASP A 67 5.06 8.55 -6.25
C ASP A 67 6.09 8.05 -7.26
N ASP A 68 6.43 8.89 -8.24
CA ASP A 68 7.37 8.54 -9.33
C ASP A 68 8.85 8.60 -8.90
N ALA A 69 9.14 9.11 -7.69
CA ALA A 69 10.49 9.11 -7.14
C ALA A 69 10.97 7.67 -6.92
N LEU A 70 12.25 7.43 -7.22
CA LEU A 70 12.92 6.21 -6.83
C LEU A 70 13.16 6.28 -5.33
N ASN A 71 12.42 5.49 -4.54
CA ASN A 71 12.57 5.45 -3.09
C ASN A 71 12.02 4.16 -2.47
N ALA A 72 12.70 3.68 -1.42
CA ALA A 72 12.24 2.73 -0.45
C ALA A 72 12.78 3.15 0.91
N PHE A 73 12.09 2.86 1.98
CA PHE A 73 12.59 3.13 3.32
C PHE A 73 11.79 2.37 4.38
N VAL A 74 12.38 2.21 5.53
CA VAL A 74 11.70 1.66 6.71
C VAL A 74 11.44 2.76 7.73
N ALA A 75 10.30 2.71 8.43
CA ALA A 75 9.94 3.74 9.41
C ALA A 75 8.90 3.24 10.43
N GLY A 76 8.87 3.87 11.61
CA GLY A 76 7.79 3.69 12.58
C GLY A 76 7.60 2.25 13.09
N GLY A 77 8.68 1.51 13.32
CA GLY A 77 8.68 0.09 13.69
C GLY A 77 8.95 -0.80 12.48
N LEU A 78 8.24 -1.91 12.36
CA LEU A 78 8.42 -2.88 11.26
C LEU A 78 7.54 -2.49 10.05
N ASN A 79 7.69 -1.26 9.53
CA ASN A 79 6.98 -0.85 8.33
C ASN A 79 7.98 -0.56 7.21
N LEU A 80 7.77 -1.20 6.07
CA LEU A 80 8.49 -1.02 4.83
C LEU A 80 7.65 -0.20 3.86
N PHE A 81 8.17 0.91 3.38
CA PHE A 81 7.54 1.80 2.41
C PHE A 81 8.26 1.71 1.08
N LEU A 82 7.50 1.56 0.00
CA LEU A 82 8.00 1.44 -1.36
C LEU A 82 7.26 2.44 -2.26
N HIS A 83 8.00 3.29 -2.94
CA HIS A 83 7.44 4.16 -3.97
C HIS A 83 7.20 3.39 -5.26
N THR A 84 6.12 3.71 -5.96
CA THR A 84 5.84 3.11 -7.27
C THR A 84 6.92 3.41 -8.28
N GLY A 85 7.60 4.56 -8.14
CA GLY A 85 8.75 4.93 -8.96
C GLY A 85 9.90 3.93 -8.87
N LEU A 86 10.23 3.43 -7.67
CA LEU A 86 11.20 2.35 -7.51
C LEU A 86 10.77 1.09 -8.27
N LEU A 87 9.54 0.60 -8.01
CA LEU A 87 9.01 -0.63 -8.61
C LEU A 87 8.96 -0.58 -10.15
N LEU A 88 8.83 0.62 -10.72
CA LEU A 88 8.80 0.84 -12.17
C LEU A 88 10.20 1.08 -12.78
N LYS A 89 11.15 1.65 -12.02
CA LYS A 89 12.51 1.98 -12.49
C LYS A 89 13.47 0.81 -12.42
N VAL A 90 13.41 -0.03 -11.38
CA VAL A 90 14.28 -1.23 -11.28
C VAL A 90 14.10 -2.14 -12.50
N LYS A 91 15.18 -2.71 -13.01
CA LYS A 91 15.21 -3.42 -14.31
C LYS A 91 14.73 -4.86 -14.21
N ASN A 92 15.03 -5.53 -13.10
CA ASN A 92 14.77 -6.94 -12.86
C ASN A 92 14.42 -7.21 -11.39
N VAL A 93 14.02 -8.43 -11.09
CA VAL A 93 13.67 -8.85 -9.73
C VAL A 93 14.88 -8.83 -8.79
N GLY A 94 16.09 -9.06 -9.30
CA GLY A 94 17.31 -9.05 -8.50
C GLY A 94 17.59 -7.66 -7.92
N GLU A 95 17.46 -6.59 -8.73
CA GLU A 95 17.60 -5.21 -8.23
C GLU A 95 16.58 -4.91 -7.12
N LEU A 96 15.31 -5.32 -7.30
CA LEU A 96 14.30 -5.12 -6.27
C LEU A 96 14.61 -5.93 -5.00
N THR A 97 15.04 -7.17 -5.14
CA THR A 97 15.41 -8.03 -4.01
C THR A 97 16.63 -7.48 -3.27
N GLY A 98 17.61 -6.91 -3.98
CA GLY A 98 18.76 -6.21 -3.39
C GLY A 98 18.33 -5.03 -2.51
N VAL A 99 17.40 -4.19 -3.00
CA VAL A 99 16.82 -3.10 -2.20
C VAL A 99 16.07 -3.65 -0.99
N LEU A 100 15.23 -4.69 -1.17
CA LEU A 100 14.49 -5.31 -0.06
C LEU A 100 15.42 -5.91 0.99
N ALA A 101 16.55 -6.50 0.59
CA ALA A 101 17.57 -7.03 1.51
C ALA A 101 18.21 -5.90 2.31
N HIS A 102 18.55 -4.77 1.67
CA HIS A 102 19.09 -3.59 2.32
C HIS A 102 18.13 -2.99 3.35
N GLU A 103 16.86 -2.80 2.97
CA GLU A 103 15.82 -2.32 3.90
C GLU A 103 15.59 -3.31 5.06
N THR A 104 15.68 -4.62 4.80
CA THR A 104 15.62 -5.66 5.85
C THR A 104 16.82 -5.53 6.81
N GLY A 105 18.00 -5.19 6.29
CA GLY A 105 19.19 -4.87 7.10
C GLY A 105 18.94 -3.70 8.05
N HIS A 106 18.28 -2.64 7.59
CA HIS A 106 17.88 -1.51 8.43
C HIS A 106 16.85 -1.91 9.51
N LEU A 107 15.88 -2.76 9.17
CA LEU A 107 14.88 -3.28 10.14
C LEU A 107 15.58 -4.11 11.24
N ALA A 108 16.38 -5.09 10.83
CA ALA A 108 17.08 -5.99 11.75
C ALA A 108 18.11 -5.25 12.62
N GLY A 109 18.83 -4.29 12.03
CA GLY A 109 19.79 -3.43 12.74
C GLY A 109 19.15 -2.46 13.74
N GLY A 110 17.83 -2.28 13.70
CA GLY A 110 17.13 -1.32 14.56
C GLY A 110 17.61 0.13 14.34
N HIS A 111 18.07 0.47 13.13
CA HIS A 111 18.70 1.76 12.83
C HIS A 111 17.80 2.94 13.11
N LEU A 112 16.49 2.81 12.88
CA LEU A 112 15.48 3.84 13.17
C LEU A 112 15.23 4.07 14.66
N SER A 113 15.27 3.01 15.47
CA SER A 113 15.07 3.14 16.92
C SER A 113 16.21 3.92 17.57
N ARG A 114 17.43 3.74 17.05
CA ARG A 114 18.64 4.48 17.50
C ARG A 114 18.58 5.95 17.10
N ILE A 115 18.07 6.28 15.90
CA ILE A 115 17.87 7.67 15.46
C ILE A 115 16.82 8.35 16.36
N SER A 116 15.69 7.70 16.63
CA SER A 116 14.65 8.27 17.51
C SER A 116 15.12 8.47 18.96
N GLY A 117 16.03 7.60 19.43
CA GLY A 117 16.69 7.75 20.75
C GLY A 117 17.62 8.97 20.83
N ARG A 118 18.43 9.21 19.80
CA ARG A 118 19.35 10.36 19.72
C ARG A 118 18.61 11.68 19.53
N LEU A 119 17.48 11.66 18.83
CA LEU A 119 16.66 12.84 18.54
C LEU A 119 15.80 13.30 19.74
N LYS A 120 15.60 12.47 20.76
CA LYS A 120 14.94 12.86 22.02
C LYS A 120 15.75 13.85 22.84
N ALA A 121 17.03 14.04 22.54
CA ALA A 121 17.94 14.93 23.28
C ALA A 121 18.01 16.36 22.77
N GLY A 122 17.26 16.78 21.74
CA GLY A 122 17.32 18.13 21.19
C GLY A 122 16.07 18.53 20.39
N SER A 123 16.02 19.77 19.90
CA SER A 123 14.92 20.41 19.14
C SER A 123 14.43 19.66 17.88
N THR A 124 15.06 18.58 17.56
CA THR A 124 14.76 17.63 16.47
C THR A 124 13.58 16.70 16.76
N ALA A 125 13.05 16.65 18.00
CA ALA A 125 11.83 15.91 18.32
C ALA A 125 10.61 16.37 17.49
N ALA A 126 10.57 17.62 17.08
CA ALA A 126 9.55 18.16 16.18
C ALA A 126 9.66 17.57 14.78
N LEU A 127 10.88 17.38 14.25
CA LEU A 127 11.14 16.78 12.92
C LEU A 127 10.78 15.29 12.87
N VAL A 128 11.15 14.51 13.89
CA VAL A 128 10.74 13.10 13.99
C VAL A 128 9.22 12.98 14.13
N ALA A 129 8.62 13.86 14.92
CA ALA A 129 7.17 13.90 15.04
C ALA A 129 6.49 14.29 13.73
N THR A 130 7.14 15.12 12.91
CA THR A 130 6.70 15.52 11.58
C THR A 130 6.79 14.32 10.62
N ILE A 131 7.92 13.61 10.60
CA ILE A 131 8.12 12.41 9.77
C ILE A 131 7.13 11.31 10.16
N LEU A 132 7.02 10.99 11.44
CA LEU A 132 6.05 10.03 11.94
C LEU A 132 4.60 10.50 11.74
N GLY A 133 4.35 11.81 11.76
CA GLY A 133 3.06 12.42 11.44
C GLY A 133 2.69 12.31 9.96
N VAL A 134 3.65 12.54 9.06
CA VAL A 134 3.48 12.34 7.60
C VAL A 134 3.28 10.86 7.29
N LEU A 135 4.09 9.98 7.88
CA LEU A 135 4.00 8.54 7.68
C LEU A 135 2.70 7.97 8.27
N THR A 136 2.24 8.47 9.42
CA THR A 136 0.94 8.09 9.98
C THR A 136 -0.22 8.72 9.23
N ALA A 137 -0.11 9.93 8.72
CA ALA A 137 -1.12 10.57 7.88
C ALA A 137 -1.21 9.86 6.52
N ALA A 138 -0.09 9.47 5.95
CA ALA A 138 -0.04 8.63 4.75
C ALA A 138 -0.63 7.23 5.01
N ALA A 139 -0.30 6.59 6.12
CA ALA A 139 -0.87 5.29 6.52
C ALA A 139 -2.37 5.35 6.84
N THR A 140 -2.91 6.52 7.17
CA THR A 140 -4.31 6.69 7.57
C THR A 140 -5.17 7.42 6.53
N GLY A 141 -4.62 7.80 5.37
CA GLY A 141 -5.36 8.45 4.28
C GLY A 141 -5.86 9.87 4.61
N SER A 142 -5.34 10.52 5.66
CA SER A 142 -5.68 11.90 6.01
C SER A 142 -4.77 12.89 5.27
N GLY A 143 -5.11 13.21 4.02
CA GLY A 143 -4.33 14.10 3.14
C GLY A 143 -4.11 15.52 3.70
N GLU A 144 -5.01 16.02 4.56
CA GLU A 144 -4.90 17.37 5.15
C GLU A 144 -3.74 17.51 6.17
N ALA A 145 -3.37 16.43 6.88
CA ALA A 145 -2.24 16.48 7.81
C ALA A 145 -0.88 16.39 7.09
N GLY A 146 -0.84 15.76 5.91
CA GLY A 146 0.36 15.68 5.07
C GLY A 146 0.68 16.99 4.34
N ALA A 147 -0.34 17.66 3.81
CA ALA A 147 -0.19 18.90 3.03
C ALA A 147 0.38 20.07 3.86
N ALA A 148 -0.02 20.20 5.13
CA ALA A 148 0.44 21.29 5.99
C ALA A 148 1.95 21.24 6.31
N ILE A 149 2.62 20.12 6.10
CA ILE A 149 4.02 19.90 6.46
C ILE A 149 4.96 20.11 5.26
N ILE A 150 4.45 19.92 4.04
CA ILE A 150 5.24 19.99 2.81
C ILE A 150 5.38 21.43 2.28
N THR A 151 4.46 22.33 2.63
CA THR A 151 4.43 23.72 2.13
C THR A 151 5.49 24.65 2.70
N ALA A 152 6.24 24.26 3.74
CA ALA A 152 7.16 25.14 4.47
C ALA A 152 8.65 25.01 4.10
N GLY A 153 9.01 24.62 2.86
CA GLY A 153 10.42 24.53 2.44
C GLY A 153 11.22 23.41 3.14
N GLN A 154 10.54 22.45 3.74
CA GLN A 154 11.12 21.40 4.59
C GLN A 154 11.53 20.11 3.83
N GLY A 155 11.38 20.05 2.53
CA GLY A 155 11.80 18.89 1.72
C GLY A 155 13.30 18.56 1.85
N LEU A 156 14.13 19.59 2.03
CA LEU A 156 15.59 19.44 2.28
C LEU A 156 15.88 18.94 3.70
N ALA A 157 15.10 19.39 4.69
CA ALA A 157 15.25 18.96 6.08
C ALA A 157 14.78 17.52 6.30
N LEU A 158 13.72 17.08 5.59
CA LEU A 158 13.23 15.71 5.63
C LEU A 158 14.29 14.72 5.09
N GLY A 159 14.95 15.05 3.99
CA GLY A 159 16.04 14.25 3.43
C GLY A 159 17.21 14.09 4.41
N SER A 160 17.60 15.16 5.10
CA SER A 160 18.71 15.11 6.07
C SER A 160 18.38 14.31 7.34
N VAL A 161 17.11 14.24 7.74
CA VAL A 161 16.68 13.48 8.92
C VAL A 161 16.47 12.00 8.60
N LEU A 162 16.11 11.67 7.35
CA LEU A 162 16.01 10.29 6.86
C LEU A 162 17.36 9.74 6.37
N ALA A 163 18.38 10.60 6.19
CA ALA A 163 19.72 10.14 5.84
C ALA A 163 20.31 9.29 6.98
N PHE A 164 20.66 8.07 6.67
CA PHE A 164 21.38 7.18 7.59
C PHE A 164 22.87 7.57 7.64
N SER A 165 23.51 7.33 8.78
CA SER A 165 24.96 7.52 8.84
C SER A 165 25.66 6.51 7.91
N ARG A 166 26.84 6.87 7.36
CA ARG A 166 27.64 5.96 6.52
C ARG A 166 27.86 4.59 7.18
N ALA A 167 28.07 4.56 8.50
CA ALA A 167 28.23 3.31 9.24
C ALA A 167 26.93 2.45 9.27
N GLN A 168 25.76 3.09 9.31
CA GLN A 168 24.48 2.38 9.26
C GLN A 168 24.18 1.85 7.86
N GLU A 169 24.56 2.61 6.81
CA GLU A 169 24.46 2.15 5.42
C GLU A 169 25.37 0.94 5.17
N SER A 170 26.63 1.02 5.57
CA SER A 170 27.56 -0.12 5.45
C SER A 170 27.07 -1.33 6.24
N ALA A 171 26.55 -1.14 7.46
CA ALA A 171 26.00 -2.23 8.25
C ALA A 171 24.72 -2.84 7.59
N ALA A 172 23.88 -2.04 6.96
CA ALA A 172 22.72 -2.52 6.22
C ALA A 172 23.13 -3.31 4.97
N ASP A 173 24.18 -2.85 4.24
CA ASP A 173 24.73 -3.56 3.09
C ASP A 173 25.33 -4.92 3.48
N GLN A 174 26.14 -4.96 4.54
CA GLN A 174 26.71 -6.20 5.06
C GLN A 174 25.61 -7.19 5.50
N ALA A 175 24.57 -6.68 6.16
CA ALA A 175 23.41 -7.48 6.50
C ALA A 175 22.68 -7.98 5.25
N ALA A 176 22.46 -7.12 4.24
CA ALA A 176 21.81 -7.47 2.98
C ALA A 176 22.54 -8.60 2.25
N MET A 177 23.86 -8.46 2.06
CA MET A 177 24.69 -9.48 1.42
C MET A 177 24.62 -10.82 2.16
N LYS A 178 24.71 -10.79 3.49
CA LYS A 178 24.56 -11.99 4.33
C LYS A 178 23.17 -12.63 4.19
N LEU A 179 22.10 -11.82 4.17
CA LEU A 179 20.74 -12.31 4.01
C LEU A 179 20.52 -12.94 2.64
N LEU A 180 21.09 -12.35 1.58
CA LEU A 180 21.05 -12.90 0.24
C LEU A 180 21.76 -14.27 0.19
N ASP A 181 22.96 -14.38 0.77
CA ASP A 181 23.67 -15.65 0.85
C ASP A 181 22.90 -16.70 1.66
N LEU A 182 22.35 -16.35 2.83
CA LEU A 182 21.55 -17.26 3.67
C LEU A 182 20.29 -17.78 2.95
N THR A 183 19.79 -17.03 1.99
CA THR A 183 18.62 -17.41 1.19
C THR A 183 18.98 -17.96 -0.20
N GLY A 184 20.28 -18.19 -0.48
CA GLY A 184 20.76 -18.74 -1.73
C GLY A 184 20.57 -17.81 -2.94
N GLN A 185 20.46 -16.50 -2.72
CA GLN A 185 20.21 -15.48 -3.73
C GLN A 185 21.48 -14.70 -4.06
N SER A 186 21.60 -14.27 -5.32
CA SER A 186 22.74 -13.46 -5.77
C SER A 186 22.64 -12.02 -5.31
N ALA A 187 23.74 -11.44 -4.83
CA ALA A 187 23.88 -10.01 -4.58
C ALA A 187 24.12 -9.19 -5.88
N GLN A 188 24.18 -9.83 -7.06
CA GLN A 188 24.40 -9.15 -8.34
C GLN A 188 23.36 -8.04 -8.59
N GLY A 189 22.09 -8.30 -8.25
CA GLY A 189 21.04 -7.28 -8.40
C GLY A 189 21.25 -6.04 -7.52
N MET A 190 21.86 -6.19 -6.35
CA MET A 190 22.24 -5.05 -5.50
C MET A 190 23.35 -4.22 -6.15
N ALA A 191 24.37 -4.88 -6.71
CA ALA A 191 25.44 -4.20 -7.46
C ALA A 191 24.89 -3.47 -8.71
N ASP A 192 23.99 -4.13 -9.46
CA ASP A 192 23.38 -3.55 -10.65
C ASP A 192 22.50 -2.32 -10.30
N PHE A 193 21.80 -2.39 -9.18
CA PHE A 193 21.02 -1.25 -8.67
C PHE A 193 21.95 -0.09 -8.28
N PHE A 194 23.04 -0.34 -7.58
CA PHE A 194 24.02 0.70 -7.23
C PHE A 194 24.58 1.38 -8.48
N LYS A 195 24.98 0.62 -9.50
CA LYS A 195 25.43 1.17 -10.79
C LYS A 195 24.36 2.00 -11.50
N THR A 196 23.08 1.66 -11.33
CA THR A 196 21.97 2.42 -11.94
C THR A 196 21.78 3.81 -11.31
N ILE A 197 22.16 3.97 -10.03
CA ILE A 197 21.96 5.22 -9.27
C ILE A 197 23.26 5.95 -8.92
N GLU A 198 24.42 5.36 -9.23
CA GLU A 198 25.74 5.91 -8.91
C GLU A 198 25.94 7.32 -9.51
N ASP A 199 25.59 7.51 -10.77
CA ASP A 199 25.71 8.81 -11.44
C ASP A 199 24.93 9.94 -10.79
N GLN A 200 23.92 9.61 -10.00
CA GLN A 200 23.07 10.62 -9.34
C GLN A 200 23.79 11.31 -8.18
N GLU A 201 24.82 10.69 -7.56
CA GLU A 201 25.59 11.34 -6.51
C GLU A 201 26.36 12.57 -7.01
N LEU A 202 26.67 12.59 -8.30
CA LEU A 202 27.35 13.72 -8.96
C LEU A 202 26.38 14.90 -9.21
N LEU A 203 25.07 14.69 -9.08
CA LEU A 203 24.08 15.73 -9.28
C LEU A 203 23.92 16.60 -8.01
N PRO A 204 23.57 17.89 -8.18
CA PRO A 204 23.13 18.70 -7.04
C PRO A 204 22.00 18.01 -6.28
N ALA A 205 21.98 18.11 -4.95
CA ALA A 205 21.00 17.43 -4.08
C ALA A 205 19.54 17.68 -4.48
N SER A 206 19.24 18.82 -5.10
CA SER A 206 17.89 19.16 -5.61
C SER A 206 17.47 18.33 -6.83
N ARG A 207 18.42 17.68 -7.52
CA ARG A 207 18.20 16.84 -8.72
C ARG A 207 18.38 15.35 -8.45
N GLN A 208 18.92 14.99 -7.28
CA GLN A 208 19.07 13.60 -6.87
C GLN A 208 17.73 12.97 -6.55
N ASP A 209 17.53 11.69 -6.89
CA ASP A 209 16.40 10.90 -6.40
C ASP A 209 16.41 10.83 -4.85
N VAL A 210 15.25 10.71 -4.26
CA VAL A 210 15.08 10.70 -2.79
C VAL A 210 15.89 9.55 -2.17
N TYR A 211 15.96 8.41 -2.83
CA TYR A 211 16.72 7.24 -2.36
C TYR A 211 18.20 7.57 -2.18
N VAL A 212 18.83 8.19 -3.17
CA VAL A 212 20.26 8.56 -3.09
C VAL A 212 20.52 9.53 -1.94
N ARG A 213 19.59 10.47 -1.71
CA ARG A 213 19.72 11.41 -0.58
C ARG A 213 19.54 10.75 0.79
N THR A 214 18.72 9.71 0.89
CA THR A 214 18.46 8.98 2.14
C THR A 214 19.46 7.86 2.37
N HIS A 215 19.99 7.27 1.29
CA HIS A 215 20.96 6.17 1.28
C HIS A 215 22.16 6.50 0.36
N PRO A 216 23.05 7.39 0.76
CA PRO A 216 24.18 7.82 -0.10
C PRO A 216 25.04 6.63 -0.58
N ILE A 217 25.29 6.57 -1.88
CA ILE A 217 26.05 5.50 -2.51
C ILE A 217 27.53 5.92 -2.59
N THR A 218 28.34 5.46 -1.66
CA THR A 218 29.76 5.72 -1.69
C THR A 218 30.51 4.66 -2.49
N ARG A 219 31.68 5.02 -3.05
CA ARG A 219 32.54 4.06 -3.74
C ARG A 219 32.90 2.85 -2.87
N TYR A 220 33.05 3.03 -1.56
CA TYR A 220 33.33 1.93 -0.64
C TYR A 220 32.16 0.93 -0.59
N ARG A 221 30.89 1.40 -0.61
CA ARG A 221 29.73 0.51 -0.63
C ARG A 221 29.69 -0.32 -1.92
N VAL A 222 29.99 0.30 -3.07
CA VAL A 222 30.06 -0.40 -4.36
C VAL A 222 31.18 -1.46 -4.33
N GLN A 223 32.37 -1.10 -3.87
CA GLN A 223 33.50 -2.03 -3.74
C GLN A 223 33.24 -3.18 -2.77
N ASP A 224 32.57 -2.92 -1.64
CA ASP A 224 32.20 -3.96 -0.69
C ASP A 224 31.28 -5.01 -1.34
N VAL A 225 30.27 -4.57 -2.11
CA VAL A 225 29.38 -5.48 -2.83
C VAL A 225 30.12 -6.24 -3.94
N GLU A 226 30.99 -5.57 -4.71
CA GLU A 226 31.81 -6.22 -5.74
C GLU A 226 32.74 -7.27 -5.14
N SER A 227 33.42 -6.95 -4.04
CA SER A 227 34.28 -7.90 -3.31
C SER A 227 33.51 -9.06 -2.70
N HIS A 228 32.23 -8.84 -2.30
CA HIS A 228 31.36 -9.93 -1.86
C HIS A 228 31.01 -10.86 -3.02
N LEU A 229 30.69 -10.31 -4.20
CA LEU A 229 30.37 -11.08 -5.39
C LEU A 229 31.53 -12.00 -5.85
N GLU A 230 32.77 -11.60 -5.63
CA GLU A 230 33.95 -12.45 -5.93
C GLU A 230 34.03 -13.69 -5.04
N ARG A 231 33.49 -13.63 -3.81
CA ARG A 231 33.60 -14.68 -2.79
C ARG A 231 32.34 -15.51 -2.58
N SER A 232 31.17 -14.93 -2.87
CA SER A 232 29.89 -15.60 -2.65
C SER A 232 29.68 -16.76 -3.62
N PRO A 233 29.31 -17.95 -3.13
CA PRO A 233 28.99 -19.09 -3.99
C PRO A 233 27.69 -18.86 -4.78
N TYR A 234 26.91 -17.85 -4.42
CA TYR A 234 25.60 -17.58 -5.01
C TYR A 234 25.62 -16.48 -6.09
N THR A 235 26.77 -15.89 -6.39
CA THR A 235 26.90 -14.79 -7.37
C THR A 235 26.26 -15.13 -8.73
N LYS A 236 26.40 -16.36 -9.19
CA LYS A 236 25.86 -16.84 -10.48
C LYS A 236 24.48 -17.48 -10.36
N THR A 237 23.85 -17.46 -9.16
CA THR A 237 22.52 -18.03 -9.00
C THR A 237 21.49 -17.23 -9.80
N PRO A 238 20.76 -17.83 -10.75
CA PRO A 238 19.76 -17.11 -11.52
C PRO A 238 18.56 -16.73 -10.62
N ALA A 239 17.89 -15.65 -10.97
CA ALA A 239 16.64 -15.29 -10.33
C ALA A 239 15.59 -16.39 -10.52
N ASN A 240 14.75 -16.61 -9.52
CA ASN A 240 13.67 -17.59 -9.60
C ASN A 240 12.69 -17.20 -10.73
N PRO A 241 12.46 -18.09 -11.71
CA PRO A 241 11.57 -17.79 -12.86
C PRO A 241 10.15 -17.39 -12.44
N LYS A 242 9.64 -17.94 -11.34
CA LYS A 242 8.35 -17.56 -10.77
C LYS A 242 8.37 -16.10 -10.32
N PHE A 243 9.45 -15.65 -9.69
CA PHE A 243 9.61 -14.26 -9.26
C PHE A 243 9.71 -13.32 -10.45
N GLU A 244 10.44 -13.69 -11.50
CA GLU A 244 10.49 -12.90 -12.73
C GLU A 244 9.10 -12.72 -13.37
N LYS A 245 8.30 -13.78 -13.42
CA LYS A 245 6.93 -13.70 -13.92
C LYS A 245 6.06 -12.78 -13.08
N MET A 246 6.14 -12.89 -11.75
CA MET A 246 5.43 -12.02 -10.81
C MET A 246 5.87 -10.56 -10.96
N PHE A 247 7.17 -10.30 -11.09
CA PHE A 247 7.74 -8.96 -11.27
C PHE A 247 7.22 -8.28 -12.53
N ARG A 248 7.27 -8.96 -13.66
CA ARG A 248 6.78 -8.42 -14.93
C ARG A 248 5.28 -8.11 -14.88
N ARG A 249 4.49 -8.99 -14.26
CA ARG A 249 3.04 -8.81 -14.12
C ARG A 249 2.72 -7.62 -13.19
N MET A 250 3.37 -7.55 -12.03
CA MET A 250 3.26 -6.43 -11.10
C MET A 250 3.56 -5.09 -11.79
N ARG A 251 4.67 -5.00 -12.55
CA ARG A 251 5.03 -3.78 -13.28
C ARG A 251 4.03 -3.41 -14.37
N ALA A 252 3.51 -4.40 -15.10
CA ALA A 252 2.47 -4.17 -16.10
C ALA A 252 1.20 -3.61 -15.46
N LYS A 253 0.75 -4.20 -14.34
CA LYS A 253 -0.38 -3.71 -13.54
C LYS A 253 -0.16 -2.26 -13.09
N LEU A 254 0.96 -1.98 -12.44
CA LEU A 254 1.30 -0.64 -11.95
C LEU A 254 1.32 0.38 -13.09
N ARG A 255 1.97 0.08 -14.24
CA ARG A 255 1.98 0.96 -15.41
C ARG A 255 0.57 1.21 -15.93
N ALA A 256 -0.23 0.14 -16.05
CA ALA A 256 -1.58 0.24 -16.58
C ALA A 256 -2.53 1.04 -15.69
N PHE A 257 -2.35 1.01 -14.35
CA PHE A 257 -3.14 1.81 -13.42
C PHE A 257 -2.63 3.24 -13.21
N LEU A 258 -1.31 3.45 -13.26
CA LEU A 258 -0.72 4.75 -12.93
C LEU A 258 -0.56 5.65 -14.16
N HIS A 259 -0.28 5.08 -15.32
CA HIS A 259 -0.11 5.89 -16.54
C HIS A 259 -1.44 6.09 -17.27
N PRO A 260 -1.51 7.10 -18.18
CA PRO A 260 -2.65 7.26 -19.07
C PRO A 260 -2.91 5.99 -19.90
N PRO A 261 -4.17 5.53 -20.06
CA PRO A 261 -4.49 4.32 -20.81
C PRO A 261 -3.91 4.28 -22.23
N ALA A 262 -3.92 5.40 -22.94
CA ALA A 262 -3.32 5.51 -24.29
C ALA A 262 -1.83 5.16 -24.31
N ARG A 263 -1.07 5.57 -23.28
CA ARG A 263 0.35 5.20 -23.13
C ARG A 263 0.51 3.70 -22.88
N THR A 264 -0.36 3.13 -22.07
CA THR A 264 -0.37 1.68 -21.79
C THR A 264 -0.64 0.89 -23.07
N LEU A 265 -1.65 1.27 -23.86
CA LEU A 265 -1.99 0.63 -25.13
C LEU A 265 -0.88 0.77 -26.18
N LYS A 266 -0.13 1.86 -26.18
CA LYS A 266 1.05 2.04 -27.02
C LYS A 266 2.20 1.13 -26.57
N THR A 267 2.43 1.00 -25.27
CA THR A 267 3.53 0.20 -24.73
C THR A 267 3.28 -1.31 -24.92
N TYR A 268 2.04 -1.75 -24.75
CA TYR A 268 1.61 -3.13 -24.89
C TYR A 268 0.73 -3.28 -26.14
N ALA A 269 1.40 -3.32 -27.30
CA ALA A 269 0.73 -3.36 -28.60
C ALA A 269 -0.24 -4.54 -28.74
N ALA A 270 -1.26 -4.41 -29.59
CA ALA A 270 -2.25 -5.45 -29.84
C ALA A 270 -1.64 -6.76 -30.41
N THR A 271 -0.51 -6.64 -31.08
CA THR A 271 0.25 -7.78 -31.63
C THR A 271 1.00 -8.61 -30.58
N ASP A 272 1.18 -8.07 -29.36
CA ASP A 272 1.79 -8.83 -28.26
C ASP A 272 0.68 -9.59 -27.50
N GLU A 273 0.59 -10.89 -27.76
CA GLU A 273 -0.39 -11.79 -27.14
C GLU A 273 0.10 -12.42 -25.81
N SER A 274 1.22 -11.96 -25.26
CA SER A 274 1.68 -12.42 -23.96
C SER A 274 0.65 -12.11 -22.86
N ILE A 275 0.62 -12.93 -21.81
CA ILE A 275 -0.22 -12.70 -20.61
C ILE A 275 -0.01 -11.29 -20.08
N ILE A 276 1.24 -10.83 -20.04
CA ILE A 276 1.63 -9.53 -19.50
C ILE A 276 1.00 -8.39 -20.32
N ALA A 277 1.10 -8.46 -21.64
CA ALA A 277 0.56 -7.44 -22.53
C ALA A 277 -0.98 -7.43 -22.53
N ARG A 278 -1.60 -8.61 -22.58
CA ARG A 278 -3.07 -8.74 -22.48
C ARG A 278 -3.59 -8.22 -21.14
N TYR A 279 -2.88 -8.50 -20.04
CA TYR A 279 -3.24 -7.99 -18.71
C TYR A 279 -3.21 -6.47 -18.65
N ALA A 280 -2.12 -5.86 -19.14
CA ALA A 280 -2.00 -4.40 -19.20
C ALA A 280 -3.08 -3.77 -20.08
N ARG A 281 -3.37 -4.35 -21.27
CA ARG A 281 -4.44 -3.89 -22.17
C ARG A 281 -5.83 -4.02 -21.54
N ALA A 282 -6.10 -5.14 -20.84
CA ALA A 282 -7.37 -5.34 -20.14
C ALA A 282 -7.63 -4.23 -19.11
N ILE A 283 -6.60 -3.87 -18.32
CA ILE A 283 -6.67 -2.78 -17.35
C ILE A 283 -6.86 -1.43 -18.08
N ALA A 284 -6.14 -1.19 -19.17
CA ALA A 284 -6.26 0.07 -19.92
C ALA A 284 -7.66 0.24 -20.50
N TYR A 285 -8.26 -0.78 -21.11
CA TYR A 285 -9.63 -0.74 -21.63
C TYR A 285 -10.66 -0.62 -20.51
N TYR A 286 -10.50 -1.32 -19.40
CA TYR A 286 -11.33 -1.13 -18.21
C TYR A 286 -11.31 0.33 -17.73
N ARG A 287 -10.14 0.95 -17.65
CA ARG A 287 -10.00 2.37 -17.25
C ARG A 287 -10.59 3.36 -18.26
N LEU A 288 -10.73 2.96 -19.51
CA LEU A 288 -11.47 3.70 -20.55
C LEU A 288 -13.00 3.44 -20.51
N ASN A 289 -13.46 2.63 -19.55
CA ASN A 289 -14.84 2.12 -19.49
C ASN A 289 -15.27 1.31 -20.73
N ASP A 290 -14.31 0.72 -21.44
CA ASP A 290 -14.51 -0.10 -22.62
C ASP A 290 -14.53 -1.58 -22.22
N LEU A 291 -15.64 -2.02 -21.65
CA LEU A 291 -15.80 -3.39 -21.19
C LEU A 291 -15.87 -4.40 -22.34
N ASP A 292 -16.29 -3.98 -23.52
CA ASP A 292 -16.41 -4.89 -24.67
C ASP A 292 -15.03 -5.38 -25.14
N ARG A 293 -13.99 -4.56 -24.97
CA ARG A 293 -12.61 -4.98 -25.20
C ARG A 293 -11.92 -5.54 -23.95
N ALA A 294 -12.26 -5.04 -22.76
CA ALA A 294 -11.63 -5.48 -21.52
C ALA A 294 -12.00 -6.90 -21.10
N LEU A 295 -13.31 -7.24 -21.10
CA LEU A 295 -13.78 -8.54 -20.60
C LEU A 295 -13.28 -9.75 -21.41
N PRO A 296 -13.24 -9.74 -22.75
CA PRO A 296 -12.66 -10.87 -23.51
C PRO A 296 -11.20 -11.12 -23.16
N LEU A 297 -10.39 -10.08 -22.93
CA LEU A 297 -9.00 -10.21 -22.49
C LEU A 297 -8.92 -10.82 -21.08
N MET A 298 -9.75 -10.36 -20.14
CA MET A 298 -9.80 -10.92 -18.79
C MET A 298 -10.22 -12.40 -18.81
N ASP A 299 -11.21 -12.75 -19.64
CA ASP A 299 -11.65 -14.14 -19.79
C ASP A 299 -10.56 -15.03 -20.41
N GLY A 300 -9.80 -14.51 -21.37
CA GLY A 300 -8.64 -15.18 -21.92
C GLY A 300 -7.57 -15.46 -20.86
N LEU A 301 -7.24 -14.46 -20.05
CA LEU A 301 -6.28 -14.59 -18.94
C LEU A 301 -6.74 -15.62 -17.89
N ILE A 302 -8.03 -15.61 -17.53
CA ILE A 302 -8.61 -16.55 -16.58
C ILE A 302 -8.58 -17.98 -17.11
N ARG A 303 -8.84 -18.19 -18.42
CA ARG A 303 -8.74 -19.53 -19.03
C ARG A 303 -7.31 -20.07 -19.03
N GLU A 304 -6.33 -19.21 -19.22
CA GLU A 304 -4.92 -19.58 -19.27
C GLU A 304 -4.33 -19.81 -17.87
N GLU A 305 -4.71 -19.01 -16.89
CA GLU A 305 -4.29 -19.14 -15.48
C GLU A 305 -5.52 -19.18 -14.53
N PRO A 306 -6.27 -20.30 -14.50
CA PRO A 306 -7.51 -20.41 -13.69
C PRO A 306 -7.27 -20.41 -12.17
N GLY A 307 -6.02 -20.55 -11.74
CA GLY A 307 -5.59 -20.42 -10.33
C GLY A 307 -5.17 -19.02 -9.92
N ASN A 308 -5.22 -18.04 -10.80
CA ASN A 308 -4.76 -16.68 -10.53
C ASN A 308 -5.90 -15.80 -9.97
N ALA A 309 -5.90 -15.57 -8.65
CA ALA A 309 -6.93 -14.78 -7.96
C ALA A 309 -7.08 -13.35 -8.52
N TYR A 310 -5.97 -12.74 -8.95
CA TYR A 310 -5.92 -11.34 -9.37
C TYR A 310 -6.63 -11.08 -10.71
N PHE A 311 -6.71 -12.08 -11.59
CA PHE A 311 -7.48 -11.96 -12.82
C PHE A 311 -8.98 -11.98 -12.56
N PHE A 312 -9.41 -12.78 -11.59
CA PHE A 312 -10.81 -12.78 -11.12
C PHE A 312 -11.14 -11.49 -10.37
N GLU A 313 -10.24 -10.99 -9.50
CA GLU A 313 -10.36 -9.71 -8.81
C GLU A 313 -10.57 -8.57 -9.82
N LEU A 314 -9.69 -8.46 -10.83
CA LEU A 314 -9.79 -7.42 -11.86
C LEU A 314 -11.12 -7.50 -12.63
N LYS A 315 -11.56 -8.71 -13.00
CA LYS A 315 -12.85 -8.89 -13.68
C LYS A 315 -14.02 -8.48 -12.78
N GLY A 316 -13.97 -8.87 -11.51
CA GLY A 316 -14.94 -8.46 -10.50
C GLY A 316 -15.01 -6.94 -10.35
N GLN A 317 -13.85 -6.28 -10.25
CA GLN A 317 -13.73 -4.83 -10.13
C GLN A 317 -14.33 -4.13 -11.36
N ALA A 318 -13.94 -4.53 -12.55
CA ALA A 318 -14.44 -3.94 -13.80
C ALA A 318 -15.97 -4.04 -13.91
N LEU A 319 -16.55 -5.20 -13.56
CA LEU A 319 -17.99 -5.42 -13.58
C LEU A 319 -18.72 -4.62 -12.50
N LEU A 320 -18.18 -4.57 -11.27
CA LEU A 320 -18.77 -3.84 -10.15
C LEU A 320 -18.82 -2.33 -10.43
N GLU A 321 -17.71 -1.77 -10.91
CA GLU A 321 -17.61 -0.34 -11.20
C GLU A 321 -18.46 0.08 -12.41
N ALA A 322 -18.72 -0.84 -13.34
CA ALA A 322 -19.68 -0.65 -14.43
C ALA A 322 -21.15 -0.89 -14.02
N GLY A 323 -21.44 -1.08 -12.73
CA GLY A 323 -22.79 -1.33 -12.24
C GLY A 323 -23.37 -2.72 -12.55
N ARG A 324 -22.54 -3.64 -13.11
CA ARG A 324 -22.95 -5.02 -13.41
C ARG A 324 -22.79 -5.91 -12.17
N ILE A 325 -23.47 -5.55 -11.07
CA ILE A 325 -23.24 -6.07 -9.71
C ILE A 325 -23.40 -7.59 -9.65
N GLU A 326 -24.50 -8.12 -10.20
CA GLU A 326 -24.77 -9.57 -10.22
C GLU A 326 -23.65 -10.35 -10.94
N LYS A 327 -23.14 -9.80 -12.05
CA LYS A 327 -22.04 -10.42 -12.82
C LYS A 327 -20.69 -10.29 -12.12
N ALA A 328 -20.51 -9.31 -11.21
CA ALA A 328 -19.28 -9.13 -10.43
C ALA A 328 -19.15 -10.14 -9.29
N LEU A 329 -20.26 -10.69 -8.76
CA LEU A 329 -20.24 -11.57 -7.61
C LEU A 329 -19.49 -12.90 -7.84
N PRO A 330 -19.71 -13.66 -8.93
CA PRO A 330 -19.01 -14.92 -9.16
C PRO A 330 -17.48 -14.77 -9.26
N PRO A 331 -16.90 -13.82 -10.02
CA PRO A 331 -15.46 -13.63 -10.05
C PRO A 331 -14.89 -13.23 -8.69
N TYR A 332 -15.51 -12.36 -7.91
CA TYR A 332 -15.01 -12.03 -6.58
C TYR A 332 -15.06 -13.22 -5.60
N ARG A 333 -16.12 -14.02 -5.62
CA ARG A 333 -16.17 -15.27 -4.83
C ARG A 333 -15.05 -16.24 -5.23
N LYS A 334 -14.76 -16.35 -6.53
CA LYS A 334 -13.65 -17.16 -7.02
C LYS A 334 -12.30 -16.60 -6.57
N ALA A 335 -12.10 -15.29 -6.63
CA ALA A 335 -10.89 -14.62 -6.14
C ALA A 335 -10.64 -14.89 -4.65
N VAL A 336 -11.65 -14.73 -3.79
CA VAL A 336 -11.56 -15.07 -2.36
C VAL A 336 -11.27 -16.57 -2.13
N LYS A 337 -11.83 -17.46 -2.96
CA LYS A 337 -11.53 -18.90 -2.84
C LYS A 337 -10.07 -19.23 -3.19
N LEU A 338 -9.47 -18.48 -4.13
CA LEU A 338 -8.10 -18.67 -4.57
C LEU A 338 -7.06 -17.98 -3.68
N ASP A 339 -7.42 -16.85 -3.07
CA ASP A 339 -6.61 -16.11 -2.11
C ASP A 339 -7.47 -15.79 -0.88
N PRO A 340 -7.66 -16.78 0.02
CA PRO A 340 -8.58 -16.66 1.14
C PRO A 340 -8.09 -15.69 2.23
N ASP A 341 -6.81 -15.39 2.27
CA ASP A 341 -6.19 -14.55 3.29
C ASP A 341 -6.13 -13.08 2.88
N SER A 342 -6.50 -12.75 1.64
CA SER A 342 -6.52 -11.38 1.15
C SER A 342 -7.64 -10.56 1.78
N ALA A 343 -7.27 -9.65 2.68
CA ALA A 343 -8.19 -8.69 3.29
C ALA A 343 -8.84 -7.76 2.25
N LEU A 344 -8.09 -7.31 1.24
CA LEU A 344 -8.58 -6.39 0.20
C LEU A 344 -9.63 -7.05 -0.69
N ILE A 345 -9.35 -8.26 -1.20
CA ILE A 345 -10.33 -9.00 -2.04
C ILE A 345 -11.61 -9.29 -1.25
N ARG A 346 -11.50 -9.60 0.05
CA ARG A 346 -12.68 -9.78 0.92
C ARG A 346 -13.47 -8.50 1.12
N VAL A 347 -12.82 -7.34 1.21
CA VAL A 347 -13.51 -6.04 1.27
C VAL A 347 -14.28 -5.77 -0.01
N ASP A 348 -13.70 -6.08 -1.18
CA ASP A 348 -14.36 -5.87 -2.46
C ASP A 348 -15.51 -6.86 -2.71
N LEU A 349 -15.34 -8.13 -2.31
CA LEU A 349 -16.46 -9.08 -2.28
C LEU A 349 -17.59 -8.57 -1.38
N ALA A 350 -17.28 -8.12 -0.17
CA ALA A 350 -18.29 -7.61 0.75
C ALA A 350 -19.00 -6.36 0.19
N ARG A 351 -18.27 -5.48 -0.49
CA ARG A 351 -18.83 -4.33 -1.19
C ARG A 351 -19.83 -4.75 -2.28
N THR A 352 -19.50 -5.81 -3.01
CA THR A 352 -20.39 -6.40 -4.04
C THR A 352 -21.63 -7.02 -3.40
N LEU A 353 -21.48 -7.81 -2.33
CA LEU A 353 -22.60 -8.40 -1.58
C LEU A 353 -23.54 -7.33 -1.02
N LEU A 354 -22.98 -6.25 -0.47
CA LEU A 354 -23.78 -5.13 0.02
C LEU A 354 -24.53 -4.41 -1.10
N ALA A 355 -23.93 -4.29 -2.29
CA ALA A 355 -24.57 -3.65 -3.44
C ALA A 355 -25.79 -4.44 -3.96
N MET A 356 -25.84 -5.77 -3.74
CA MET A 356 -27.01 -6.60 -4.08
C MET A 356 -28.26 -6.30 -3.25
N GLY A 357 -28.09 -5.76 -2.05
CA GLY A 357 -29.21 -5.35 -1.18
C GLY A 357 -29.94 -6.47 -0.44
N ASP A 358 -29.58 -7.73 -0.64
CA ASP A 358 -30.18 -8.87 0.01
C ASP A 358 -29.71 -9.02 1.48
N ARG A 359 -30.66 -9.31 2.39
CA ARG A 359 -30.38 -9.40 3.84
C ARG A 359 -29.47 -10.56 4.21
N ILE A 360 -29.53 -11.68 3.49
CA ILE A 360 -28.67 -12.84 3.72
C ILE A 360 -27.24 -12.48 3.31
N LEU A 361 -27.09 -11.81 2.15
CA LEU A 361 -25.80 -11.35 1.64
C LEU A 361 -25.17 -10.28 2.55
N VAL A 362 -25.97 -9.48 3.26
CA VAL A 362 -25.44 -8.54 4.28
C VAL A 362 -24.73 -9.28 5.40
N LYS A 363 -25.26 -10.40 5.88
CA LYS A 363 -24.59 -11.23 6.92
C LYS A 363 -23.30 -11.87 6.41
N GLU A 364 -23.31 -12.37 5.16
CA GLU A 364 -22.09 -12.87 4.50
C GLU A 364 -21.02 -11.76 4.41
N ALA A 365 -21.43 -10.55 4.00
CA ALA A 365 -20.55 -9.39 3.92
C ALA A 365 -19.93 -9.04 5.29
N ILE A 366 -20.71 -9.08 6.38
CA ILE A 366 -20.20 -8.85 7.75
C ILE A 366 -19.07 -9.86 8.06
N GLY A 367 -19.26 -11.14 7.75
CA GLY A 367 -18.22 -12.16 7.97
C GLY A 367 -16.90 -11.86 7.25
N HIS A 368 -16.97 -11.49 5.96
CA HIS A 368 -15.79 -11.09 5.19
C HIS A 368 -15.11 -9.84 5.75
N LEU A 369 -15.90 -8.85 6.17
CA LEU A 369 -15.38 -7.58 6.69
C LEU A 369 -14.77 -7.73 8.08
N LEU A 370 -15.33 -8.57 8.94
CA LEU A 370 -14.73 -8.91 10.23
C LEU A 370 -13.36 -9.58 10.06
N PHE A 371 -13.25 -10.51 9.11
CA PHE A 371 -11.96 -11.09 8.76
C PHE A 371 -10.99 -10.00 8.29
N ALA A 372 -11.40 -9.20 7.31
CA ALA A 372 -10.53 -8.20 6.70
C ALA A 372 -10.04 -7.13 7.71
N THR A 373 -10.93 -6.66 8.61
CA THR A 373 -10.56 -5.66 9.63
C THR A 373 -9.74 -6.23 10.78
N ARG A 374 -9.76 -7.54 11.01
CA ARG A 374 -8.90 -8.23 11.96
C ARG A 374 -7.48 -8.40 11.37
N GLU A 375 -7.37 -8.90 10.15
CA GLU A 375 -6.08 -9.17 9.50
C GLU A 375 -5.36 -7.88 9.07
N SER A 376 -6.10 -6.86 8.67
CA SER A 376 -5.57 -5.58 8.19
C SER A 376 -6.36 -4.39 8.77
N PRO A 377 -6.20 -4.11 10.07
CA PRO A 377 -6.97 -3.06 10.75
C PRO A 377 -6.68 -1.65 10.24
N GLU A 378 -5.61 -1.44 9.49
CA GLU A 378 -5.26 -0.18 8.84
C GLU A 378 -6.09 0.10 7.58
N ILE A 379 -6.83 -0.86 7.04
CA ILE A 379 -7.69 -0.68 5.86
C ILE A 379 -8.96 0.06 6.27
N SER A 380 -8.95 1.40 6.11
CA SER A 380 -10.09 2.24 6.49
C SER A 380 -11.38 1.92 5.69
N SER A 381 -11.26 1.45 4.44
CA SER A 381 -12.39 1.02 3.62
C SER A 381 -13.09 -0.22 4.19
N GLY A 382 -12.34 -1.16 4.78
CA GLY A 382 -12.91 -2.32 5.47
C GLY A 382 -13.81 -1.90 6.63
N TRP A 383 -13.33 -1.02 7.50
CA TRP A 383 -14.13 -0.46 8.60
C TRP A 383 -15.35 0.33 8.12
N HIS A 384 -15.19 1.09 7.04
CA HIS A 384 -16.31 1.83 6.44
C HIS A 384 -17.42 0.88 5.96
N GLN A 385 -17.04 -0.14 5.18
CA GLN A 385 -17.99 -1.13 4.67
C GLN A 385 -18.63 -1.94 5.82
N LEU A 386 -17.87 -2.27 6.87
CA LEU A 386 -18.39 -2.93 8.06
C LEU A 386 -19.43 -2.07 8.78
N GLY A 387 -19.19 -0.76 8.88
CA GLY A 387 -20.15 0.18 9.41
C GLY A 387 -21.45 0.21 8.61
N ILE A 388 -21.38 0.18 7.27
CA ILE A 388 -22.55 0.10 6.39
C ILE A 388 -23.27 -1.24 6.58
N ALA A 389 -22.54 -2.36 6.60
CA ALA A 389 -23.08 -3.69 6.75
C ALA A 389 -23.86 -3.84 8.06
N TYR A 390 -23.28 -3.44 9.18
CA TYR A 390 -23.97 -3.43 10.48
C TYR A 390 -25.19 -2.51 10.49
N GLY A 391 -25.12 -1.34 9.84
CA GLY A 391 -26.24 -0.43 9.72
C GLY A 391 -27.43 -1.07 9.00
N ARG A 392 -27.18 -1.80 7.91
CA ARG A 392 -28.18 -2.53 7.13
C ARG A 392 -28.75 -3.75 7.89
N ASP A 393 -27.94 -4.37 8.74
CA ASP A 393 -28.38 -5.48 9.60
C ASP A 393 -29.09 -5.01 10.88
N GLY A 394 -29.27 -3.68 11.07
CA GLY A 394 -29.93 -3.10 12.25
C GLY A 394 -29.06 -3.00 13.49
N GLN A 395 -27.77 -3.38 13.41
CA GLN A 395 -26.80 -3.35 14.51
C GLN A 395 -26.16 -1.95 14.65
N PHE A 396 -26.96 -0.93 14.94
CA PHE A 396 -26.53 0.49 14.93
C PHE A 396 -25.39 0.80 15.91
N GLY A 397 -25.29 0.10 17.03
CA GLY A 397 -24.18 0.24 17.98
C GLY A 397 -22.85 -0.23 17.39
N MET A 398 -22.86 -1.41 16.73
CA MET A 398 -21.70 -1.95 16.03
C MET A 398 -21.35 -1.14 14.79
N SER A 399 -22.33 -0.63 14.06
CA SER A 399 -22.13 0.30 12.95
C SER A 399 -21.35 1.55 13.40
N ALA A 400 -21.77 2.18 14.49
CA ALA A 400 -21.09 3.35 15.03
C ALA A 400 -19.68 3.01 15.53
N LEU A 401 -19.45 1.82 16.13
CA LEU A 401 -18.13 1.34 16.53
C LEU A 401 -17.21 1.19 15.31
N ALA A 402 -17.66 0.54 14.24
CA ALA A 402 -16.87 0.37 13.02
C ALA A 402 -16.50 1.73 12.38
N LEU A 403 -17.42 2.70 12.38
CA LEU A 403 -17.14 4.07 11.92
C LEU A 403 -16.20 4.83 12.84
N ALA A 404 -16.18 4.53 14.16
CA ALA A 404 -15.20 5.07 15.09
C ALA A 404 -13.78 4.54 14.77
N GLU A 405 -13.65 3.23 14.50
CA GLU A 405 -12.39 2.61 14.06
C GLU A 405 -11.90 3.24 12.74
N MET A 406 -12.77 3.35 11.74
CA MET A 406 -12.45 4.02 10.48
C MET A 406 -11.89 5.43 10.73
N SER A 407 -12.56 6.20 11.59
CA SER A 407 -12.18 7.58 11.88
C SER A 407 -10.83 7.65 12.64
N LEU A 408 -10.59 6.69 13.54
CA LEU A 408 -9.33 6.55 14.27
C LEU A 408 -8.16 6.21 13.32
N VAL A 409 -8.39 5.28 12.40
CA VAL A 409 -7.42 4.89 11.36
C VAL A 409 -7.09 6.08 10.46
N ARG A 410 -8.10 6.86 10.05
CA ARG A 410 -7.92 8.07 9.24
C ARG A 410 -7.35 9.27 10.03
N GLY A 411 -7.09 9.12 11.32
CA GLY A 411 -6.61 10.22 12.17
C GLY A 411 -7.62 11.35 12.40
N ARG A 412 -8.90 11.13 12.06
CA ARG A 412 -10.03 12.04 12.30
C ARG A 412 -10.52 11.90 13.73
N LEU A 413 -9.70 12.36 14.69
CA LEU A 413 -9.88 12.04 16.10
C LEU A 413 -11.19 12.59 16.70
N LYS A 414 -11.67 13.76 16.23
CA LYS A 414 -12.96 14.32 16.68
C LYS A 414 -14.13 13.46 16.20
N ASP A 415 -14.08 13.00 14.94
CA ASP A 415 -15.10 12.13 14.35
C ASP A 415 -15.12 10.78 15.06
N ALA A 416 -13.94 10.22 15.40
CA ALA A 416 -13.84 9.00 16.19
C ALA A 416 -14.55 9.16 17.54
N LEU A 417 -14.32 10.25 18.27
CA LEU A 417 -14.99 10.53 19.56
C LEU A 417 -16.50 10.70 19.40
N TYR A 418 -16.96 11.34 18.33
CA TYR A 418 -18.40 11.47 18.03
C TYR A 418 -19.03 10.09 17.79
N GLN A 419 -18.41 9.24 16.99
CA GLN A 419 -18.91 7.88 16.71
C GLN A 419 -18.86 6.99 17.96
N VAL A 420 -17.84 7.11 18.81
CA VAL A 420 -17.77 6.46 20.12
C VAL A 420 -19.01 6.82 20.95
N GLY A 421 -19.38 8.10 21.05
CA GLY A 421 -20.57 8.52 21.78
C GLY A 421 -21.86 7.91 21.23
N ARG A 422 -21.96 7.75 19.90
CA ARG A 422 -23.10 7.05 19.26
C ARG A 422 -23.12 5.56 19.61
N ALA A 423 -21.96 4.89 19.56
CA ALA A 423 -21.85 3.47 19.86
C ALA A 423 -22.23 3.17 21.32
N GLN A 424 -21.72 3.95 22.27
CA GLN A 424 -21.96 3.77 23.71
C GLN A 424 -23.42 3.93 24.12
N ARG A 425 -24.20 4.74 23.39
CA ARG A 425 -25.67 4.84 23.62
C ARG A 425 -26.47 3.63 23.16
N LYS A 426 -25.88 2.77 22.31
CA LYS A 426 -26.59 1.63 21.69
C LYS A 426 -26.04 0.26 22.09
N LEU A 427 -24.79 0.21 22.57
CA LEU A 427 -24.15 -1.02 23.04
C LEU A 427 -24.38 -1.19 24.55
N ALA A 428 -24.67 -2.40 24.98
CA ALA A 428 -24.78 -2.72 26.40
C ALA A 428 -23.42 -2.54 27.08
N ARG A 429 -23.42 -1.85 28.22
CA ARG A 429 -22.22 -1.58 29.01
C ARG A 429 -21.53 -2.88 29.41
N GLY A 430 -20.19 -2.92 29.30
CA GLY A 430 -19.37 -4.09 29.63
C GLY A 430 -19.25 -5.13 28.51
N THR A 431 -19.99 -4.99 27.39
CA THR A 431 -19.77 -5.86 26.22
C THR A 431 -18.42 -5.55 25.56
N ALA A 432 -17.86 -6.51 24.82
CA ALA A 432 -16.59 -6.32 24.07
C ALA A 432 -16.63 -5.10 23.16
N GLY A 433 -17.74 -4.87 22.44
CA GLY A 433 -17.92 -3.69 21.60
C GLY A 433 -17.92 -2.40 22.41
N TRP A 434 -18.60 -2.37 23.57
CA TRP A 434 -18.60 -1.20 24.43
C TRP A 434 -17.21 -0.91 25.01
N LEU A 435 -16.50 -1.93 25.51
CA LEU A 435 -15.12 -1.80 26.00
C LEU A 435 -14.19 -1.27 24.92
N ARG A 436 -14.32 -1.76 23.70
CA ARG A 436 -13.53 -1.26 22.57
C ARG A 436 -13.77 0.24 22.31
N THR A 437 -14.97 0.75 22.54
CA THR A 437 -15.22 2.19 22.44
C THR A 437 -14.43 3.02 23.47
N GLU A 438 -14.24 2.49 24.70
CA GLU A 438 -13.41 3.17 25.71
C GLU A 438 -11.93 3.22 25.29
N ASP A 439 -11.41 2.15 24.68
CA ASP A 439 -10.05 2.15 24.13
C ASP A 439 -9.87 3.21 23.03
N ILE A 440 -10.81 3.26 22.07
CA ILE A 440 -10.79 4.27 21.01
C ILE A 440 -10.84 5.68 21.61
N LYS A 441 -11.70 5.90 22.59
CA LYS A 441 -11.87 7.18 23.28
C LYS A 441 -10.58 7.62 23.96
N ARG A 442 -9.92 6.71 24.69
CA ARG A 442 -8.63 6.95 25.32
C ARG A 442 -7.57 7.32 24.29
N LEU A 443 -7.39 6.48 23.26
CA LEU A 443 -6.41 6.69 22.19
C LEU A 443 -6.64 8.03 21.46
N ALA A 444 -7.89 8.34 21.13
CA ALA A 444 -8.22 9.59 20.44
C ALA A 444 -7.93 10.82 21.30
N LYS A 445 -8.29 10.79 22.60
CA LYS A 445 -7.99 11.89 23.55
C LYS A 445 -6.49 12.09 23.72
N ASP A 446 -5.72 11.03 23.90
CA ASP A 446 -4.26 11.08 24.06
C ASP A 446 -3.58 11.68 22.82
N ARG A 447 -4.00 11.23 21.63
CA ARG A 447 -3.48 11.78 20.36
C ARG A 447 -3.86 13.27 20.20
N LEU A 448 -5.08 13.68 20.59
CA LEU A 448 -5.50 15.09 20.56
C LEU A 448 -4.69 15.95 21.55
N LYS A 449 -4.45 15.45 22.78
CA LYS A 449 -3.61 16.14 23.77
C LYS A 449 -2.19 16.36 23.24
N LYS A 450 -1.57 15.31 22.67
CA LYS A 450 -0.24 15.40 22.05
C LYS A 450 -0.22 16.39 20.87
N ARG A 451 -1.28 16.46 20.05
CA ARG A 451 -1.39 17.46 18.96
C ARG A 451 -1.48 18.89 19.47
N ARG A 452 -2.19 19.13 20.61
CA ARG A 452 -2.27 20.47 21.22
C ARG A 452 -0.96 20.92 21.84
N GLN A 453 -0.19 20.01 22.44
CA GLN A 453 1.12 20.32 23.04
C GLN A 453 2.22 20.61 21.99
N ARG A 454 1.98 20.29 20.74
CA ARG A 454 2.91 20.49 19.60
C ARG A 454 2.60 21.74 18.77
N ARG A 455 1.46 22.38 19.01
CA ARG A 455 1.06 23.70 18.48
C ARG A 455 1.46 24.81 19.42
#